data_afae5099b1de6e5709c77e7e4e884f5d
#
_entry.id   afae5099b1de6e5709c77e7e4e884f5d
#
_cell.length_a   1.000
_cell.length_b   1.000
_cell.length_c   1.000
_cell.angle_alpha   90.00
_cell.angle_beta   90.00
_cell.angle_gamma   90.00
#
_symmetry.space_group_name_H-M   'P 1'
#
loop_
_entity.id
_entity.type
_entity.pdbx_description
1 polymer ?
#
loop_
_entity_poly.entity_id
_entity_poly.type
_entity_poly.pdbx_seq_one_letter_code
_entity_poly.pdbx_strand_id
1 'polypeptide(L)'
;MAHRIREETAGACCFLDCGDAIHGTGAAQWTKGAAIVPVLNAMGVDLLTPGNWEWGFGPEVLRERVAQMKFPVLCCNVESADTGEKEFEPCQVREIGGVRVGFAGVTSPIVTQTMPRPMGLGLRFIEPIDALPKVIFQLRHEMNAELIVVVSHVGFSQEVKLAKEVEGIDVILSAHTHNRLEQPVRIGKTLLIQSGFGGSFLGRLNLEVRDGQVCKHRHQLIALEESIAPDAEVERVVNEQLAPYRARLGEVVGQTATALNHMTVLEATMDNLLTDAYLDLTGAEVAFSHGWRYGSPILPGEVTLGDLWQIIPTNPEVVTFELSGAQILQRVEANLESVYAPDAFQQKGGFVMRVSGLNAVVYLNNPKGTRVEHLDIAGTALDLKRRYRVAAAGEQSTQGAKDVRPTGVQAIDALRKYLGRHSPVRADLTHAKFVAV
;
A
#
# COMPACT_ATOMS: atom_id res chain seq x y z
N MET A 1 -21.08 6.28 -6.94
CA MET A 1 -20.70 5.88 -8.33
C MET A 1 -20.92 4.38 -8.57
N ALA A 2 -20.43 3.47 -7.72
CA ALA A 2 -20.61 2.03 -7.92
C ALA A 2 -22.10 1.61 -8.02
N HIS A 3 -22.97 2.07 -7.13
CA HIS A 3 -24.41 1.81 -7.19
C HIS A 3 -25.03 2.32 -8.51
N ARG A 4 -24.65 3.49 -8.98
CA ARG A 4 -25.09 4.03 -10.27
C ARG A 4 -24.68 3.15 -11.46
N ILE A 5 -23.44 2.64 -11.48
CA ILE A 5 -22.99 1.72 -12.53
C ILE A 5 -23.79 0.41 -12.46
N ARG A 6 -24.10 -0.09 -11.26
CA ARG A 6 -24.90 -1.31 -11.09
C ARG A 6 -26.31 -1.14 -11.64
N GLU A 7 -26.94 0.01 -11.45
CA GLU A 7 -28.22 0.36 -12.06
C GLU A 7 -28.12 0.44 -13.59
N GLU A 8 -27.12 1.13 -14.13
CA GLU A 8 -26.87 1.25 -15.58
C GLU A 8 -26.67 -0.11 -16.26
N THR A 9 -26.12 -1.08 -15.57
CA THR A 9 -25.84 -2.44 -16.10
C THR A 9 -26.91 -3.47 -15.76
N ALA A 10 -28.01 -3.05 -15.13
CA ALA A 10 -29.06 -3.93 -14.64
C ALA A 10 -28.52 -5.10 -13.77
N GLY A 11 -27.47 -4.81 -12.98
CA GLY A 11 -26.80 -5.79 -12.13
C GLY A 11 -25.81 -6.71 -12.81
N ALA A 12 -25.60 -6.62 -14.14
CA ALA A 12 -24.60 -7.39 -14.87
C ALA A 12 -23.18 -6.84 -14.67
N CYS A 13 -22.78 -6.67 -13.40
CA CYS A 13 -21.44 -6.22 -13.00
C CYS A 13 -21.07 -6.74 -11.61
N CYS A 14 -19.76 -6.68 -11.29
CA CYS A 14 -19.24 -6.86 -9.94
C CYS A 14 -18.43 -5.64 -9.52
N PHE A 15 -18.58 -5.22 -8.26
CA PHE A 15 -17.75 -4.23 -7.61
C PHE A 15 -16.72 -4.93 -6.73
N LEU A 16 -15.46 -4.86 -7.13
CA LEU A 16 -14.37 -5.65 -6.56
C LEU A 16 -13.37 -4.74 -5.84
N ASP A 17 -12.91 -5.16 -4.67
CA ASP A 17 -11.87 -4.49 -3.91
C ASP A 17 -10.60 -5.35 -3.91
N CYS A 18 -9.48 -4.74 -4.27
CA CYS A 18 -8.20 -5.43 -4.37
C CYS A 18 -7.34 -5.27 -3.11
N GLY A 19 -7.92 -4.91 -1.98
CA GLY A 19 -7.27 -4.89 -0.67
C GLY A 19 -6.61 -3.57 -0.25
N ASP A 20 -6.03 -3.58 0.95
CA ASP A 20 -5.57 -2.43 1.71
C ASP A 20 -6.73 -1.49 2.11
N ALA A 21 -7.90 -2.06 2.39
CA ALA A 21 -9.11 -1.32 2.67
C ALA A 21 -9.31 -0.97 4.15
N ILE A 22 -8.85 -1.81 5.10
CA ILE A 22 -9.18 -1.67 6.53
C ILE A 22 -8.12 -0.97 7.39
N HIS A 23 -7.16 -0.31 6.76
CA HIS A 23 -6.02 0.36 7.41
C HIS A 23 -5.86 1.81 6.90
N GLY A 24 -4.96 2.60 7.49
CA GLY A 24 -4.48 3.87 6.93
C GLY A 24 -5.06 5.16 7.51
N THR A 25 -6.00 5.09 8.46
CA THR A 25 -6.57 6.27 9.15
C THR A 25 -6.60 6.09 10.66
N GLY A 26 -6.75 7.18 11.41
CA GLY A 26 -6.86 7.12 12.86
C GLY A 26 -8.05 6.27 13.35
N ALA A 27 -9.21 6.41 12.72
CA ALA A 27 -10.39 5.60 13.06
C ALA A 27 -10.15 4.11 12.79
N ALA A 28 -9.56 3.76 11.63
CA ALA A 28 -9.20 2.39 11.30
C ALA A 28 -8.21 1.83 12.33
N GLN A 29 -7.20 2.60 12.71
CA GLN A 29 -6.18 2.18 13.66
C GLN A 29 -6.73 1.94 15.07
N TRP A 30 -7.54 2.87 15.59
CA TRP A 30 -8.12 2.76 16.94
C TRP A 30 -9.16 1.64 17.05
N THR A 31 -9.79 1.26 15.96
CA THR A 31 -10.78 0.17 15.91
C THR A 31 -10.23 -1.13 15.33
N LYS A 32 -8.93 -1.18 14.98
CA LYS A 32 -8.31 -2.31 14.27
C LYS A 32 -9.14 -2.71 13.04
N GLY A 33 -9.52 -1.73 12.23
CA GLY A 33 -10.30 -1.91 11.00
C GLY A 33 -11.81 -2.07 11.17
N ALA A 34 -12.34 -2.21 12.40
CA ALA A 34 -13.77 -2.48 12.61
C ALA A 34 -14.67 -1.35 12.11
N ALA A 35 -14.25 -0.09 12.17
CA ALA A 35 -15.03 1.04 11.66
C ALA A 35 -15.18 1.04 10.12
N ILE A 36 -14.33 0.34 9.39
CA ILE A 36 -14.35 0.32 7.93
C ILE A 36 -15.31 -0.75 7.39
N VAL A 37 -15.45 -1.89 8.06
CA VAL A 37 -16.28 -3.02 7.58
C VAL A 37 -17.74 -2.63 7.31
N PRO A 38 -18.46 -1.88 8.18
CA PRO A 38 -19.80 -1.41 7.87
C PRO A 38 -19.88 -0.53 6.61
N VAL A 39 -18.84 0.27 6.35
CA VAL A 39 -18.76 1.12 5.16
C VAL A 39 -18.61 0.27 3.90
N LEU A 40 -17.70 -0.72 3.87
CA LEU A 40 -17.53 -1.65 2.74
C LEU A 40 -18.83 -2.42 2.48
N ASN A 41 -19.52 -2.86 3.53
CA ASN A 41 -20.81 -3.53 3.42
C ASN A 41 -21.88 -2.60 2.80
N ALA A 42 -21.95 -1.33 3.19
CA ALA A 42 -22.87 -0.35 2.65
C ALA A 42 -22.54 0.04 1.20
N MET A 43 -21.24 0.10 0.86
CA MET A 43 -20.78 0.32 -0.53
C MET A 43 -21.21 -0.80 -1.48
N GLY A 44 -21.60 -1.97 -0.95
CA GLY A 44 -22.00 -3.12 -1.74
C GLY A 44 -20.85 -3.75 -2.50
N VAL A 45 -19.68 -3.88 -1.85
CA VAL A 45 -18.57 -4.67 -2.39
C VAL A 45 -19.03 -6.11 -2.61
N ASP A 46 -18.72 -6.68 -3.77
CA ASP A 46 -19.11 -8.05 -4.12
C ASP A 46 -18.05 -9.09 -3.75
N LEU A 47 -16.77 -8.67 -3.70
CA LEU A 47 -15.64 -9.52 -3.38
C LEU A 47 -14.43 -8.66 -3.02
N LEU A 48 -13.63 -9.12 -2.06
CA LEU A 48 -12.36 -8.53 -1.66
C LEU A 48 -11.24 -9.57 -1.74
N THR A 49 -10.06 -9.13 -2.15
CA THR A 49 -8.80 -9.88 -1.96
C THR A 49 -7.94 -9.12 -0.95
N PRO A 50 -7.39 -9.77 0.09
CA PRO A 50 -6.58 -9.05 1.08
C PRO A 50 -5.34 -8.42 0.45
N GLY A 51 -5.09 -7.16 0.78
CA GLY A 51 -3.79 -6.53 0.59
C GLY A 51 -2.82 -6.91 1.71
N ASN A 52 -1.67 -6.25 1.73
CA ASN A 52 -0.71 -6.48 2.80
C ASN A 52 -1.12 -5.83 4.12
N TRP A 53 -1.93 -4.79 4.10
CA TRP A 53 -2.38 -4.08 5.30
C TRP A 53 -3.65 -4.67 5.94
N GLU A 54 -4.39 -5.57 5.27
CA GLU A 54 -5.39 -6.38 5.96
C GLU A 54 -4.77 -7.20 7.10
N TRP A 55 -3.52 -7.64 6.93
CA TRP A 55 -2.76 -8.34 7.96
C TRP A 55 -2.17 -7.41 9.03
N GLY A 56 -2.30 -6.10 8.87
CA GLY A 56 -1.68 -5.07 9.72
C GLY A 56 -2.00 -5.17 11.20
N PHE A 57 -3.11 -5.79 11.57
CA PHE A 57 -3.54 -6.03 12.95
C PHE A 57 -3.37 -7.50 13.39
N GLY A 58 -2.75 -8.33 12.57
CA GLY A 58 -2.55 -9.75 12.77
C GLY A 58 -3.69 -10.62 12.21
N PRO A 59 -3.42 -11.92 11.96
CA PRO A 59 -4.36 -12.82 11.31
C PRO A 59 -5.68 -13.01 12.07
N GLU A 60 -5.64 -13.09 13.40
CA GLU A 60 -6.85 -13.27 14.22
C GLU A 60 -7.83 -12.10 14.06
N VAL A 61 -7.31 -10.87 14.10
CA VAL A 61 -8.12 -9.67 13.89
C VAL A 61 -8.69 -9.65 12.47
N LEU A 62 -7.91 -10.05 11.46
CA LEU A 62 -8.42 -10.13 10.09
C LEU A 62 -9.58 -11.12 9.98
N ARG A 63 -9.47 -12.34 10.57
CA ARG A 63 -10.57 -13.30 10.61
C ARG A 63 -11.84 -12.73 11.23
N GLU A 64 -11.70 -11.98 12.35
CA GLU A 64 -12.83 -11.29 12.98
C GLU A 64 -13.46 -10.24 12.06
N ARG A 65 -12.67 -9.49 11.29
CA ARG A 65 -13.18 -8.50 10.33
C ARG A 65 -13.89 -9.17 9.16
N VAL A 66 -13.29 -10.21 8.60
CA VAL A 66 -13.89 -11.02 7.51
C VAL A 66 -15.22 -11.62 7.92
N ALA A 67 -15.35 -12.14 9.14
CA ALA A 67 -16.62 -12.66 9.65
C ALA A 67 -17.76 -11.61 9.74
N GLN A 68 -17.43 -10.31 9.72
CA GLN A 68 -18.40 -9.20 9.71
C GLN A 68 -18.68 -8.67 8.29
N MET A 69 -17.93 -9.09 7.28
CA MET A 69 -18.15 -8.72 5.88
C MET A 69 -19.34 -9.49 5.31
N LYS A 70 -20.13 -8.82 4.48
CA LYS A 70 -21.30 -9.41 3.80
C LYS A 70 -20.97 -9.95 2.41
N PHE A 71 -19.72 -10.04 2.09
CA PHE A 71 -19.16 -10.49 0.81
C PHE A 71 -17.98 -11.42 1.06
N PRO A 72 -17.65 -12.31 0.13
CA PRO A 72 -16.52 -13.22 0.27
C PRO A 72 -15.17 -12.49 0.18
N VAL A 73 -14.20 -13.03 0.92
CA VAL A 73 -12.78 -12.70 0.80
C VAL A 73 -12.09 -13.89 0.16
N LEU A 74 -11.41 -13.65 -0.97
CA LEU A 74 -10.69 -14.69 -1.71
C LEU A 74 -9.18 -14.50 -1.59
N CYS A 75 -8.46 -15.60 -1.27
CA CYS A 75 -7.00 -15.59 -1.28
C CYS A 75 -6.46 -17.02 -1.48
N CYS A 76 -5.82 -17.27 -2.62
CA CYS A 76 -5.34 -18.61 -2.95
C CYS A 76 -3.93 -18.90 -2.45
N ASN A 77 -3.17 -17.89 -2.05
CA ASN A 77 -1.75 -18.03 -1.77
C ASN A 77 -1.35 -17.83 -0.30
N VAL A 78 -2.33 -17.92 0.62
CA VAL A 78 -2.06 -17.90 2.07
C VAL A 78 -2.65 -19.15 2.71
N GLU A 79 -1.86 -19.78 3.58
CA GLU A 79 -2.27 -20.98 4.30
C GLU A 79 -1.68 -21.02 5.71
N SER A 80 -2.27 -21.80 6.58
CA SER A 80 -1.73 -22.10 7.90
C SER A 80 -0.34 -22.74 7.77
N ALA A 81 0.62 -22.21 8.50
CA ALA A 81 1.98 -22.76 8.52
C ALA A 81 2.03 -24.16 9.15
N ASP A 82 1.10 -24.48 10.05
CA ASP A 82 1.05 -25.72 10.79
C ASP A 82 0.28 -26.83 10.04
N THR A 83 -0.90 -26.50 9.46
CA THR A 83 -1.80 -27.49 8.85
C THR A 83 -1.74 -27.50 7.33
N GLY A 84 -1.28 -26.44 6.69
CA GLY A 84 -1.32 -26.25 5.24
C GLY A 84 -2.72 -25.97 4.67
N GLU A 85 -3.72 -25.79 5.54
CA GLU A 85 -5.07 -25.41 5.12
C GLU A 85 -5.09 -23.97 4.64
N LYS A 86 -5.88 -23.69 3.60
CA LYS A 86 -6.03 -22.32 3.08
C LYS A 86 -6.69 -21.40 4.11
N GLU A 87 -6.15 -20.21 4.24
CA GLU A 87 -6.68 -19.21 5.18
C GLU A 87 -8.06 -18.69 4.75
N PHE A 88 -8.26 -18.54 3.44
CA PHE A 88 -9.52 -18.12 2.82
C PHE A 88 -9.85 -18.99 1.61
N GLU A 89 -11.09 -18.91 1.13
CA GLU A 89 -11.48 -19.52 -0.14
C GLU A 89 -10.55 -19.05 -1.27
N PRO A 90 -9.97 -19.96 -2.06
CA PRO A 90 -9.01 -19.59 -3.09
C PRO A 90 -9.66 -18.89 -4.29
N CYS A 91 -10.90 -19.29 -4.63
CA CYS A 91 -11.59 -18.83 -5.82
C CYS A 91 -13.12 -19.04 -5.72
N GLN A 92 -13.84 -18.39 -6.62
CA GLN A 92 -15.29 -18.49 -6.75
C GLN A 92 -15.72 -18.31 -8.20
N VAL A 93 -16.83 -18.93 -8.62
CA VAL A 93 -17.50 -18.67 -9.90
C VAL A 93 -18.81 -17.93 -9.66
N ARG A 94 -19.08 -16.91 -10.46
CA ARG A 94 -20.37 -16.20 -10.51
C ARG A 94 -20.85 -16.09 -11.95
N GLU A 95 -22.16 -16.09 -12.15
CA GLU A 95 -22.76 -15.73 -13.43
C GLU A 95 -22.99 -14.22 -13.49
N ILE A 96 -22.43 -13.56 -14.50
CA ILE A 96 -22.52 -12.12 -14.72
C ILE A 96 -22.86 -11.87 -16.17
N GLY A 97 -24.06 -11.33 -16.42
CA GLY A 97 -24.51 -11.07 -17.80
C GLY A 97 -24.55 -12.32 -18.68
N GLY A 98 -24.84 -13.50 -18.11
CA GLY A 98 -24.89 -14.76 -18.83
C GLY A 98 -23.52 -15.44 -19.04
N VAL A 99 -22.43 -14.87 -18.49
CA VAL A 99 -21.07 -15.44 -18.55
C VAL A 99 -20.68 -16.00 -17.18
N ARG A 100 -20.13 -17.19 -17.15
CA ARG A 100 -19.57 -17.82 -15.93
C ARG A 100 -18.17 -17.27 -15.67
N VAL A 101 -18.09 -16.30 -14.78
CA VAL A 101 -16.83 -15.61 -14.42
C VAL A 101 -16.21 -16.26 -13.19
N GLY A 102 -15.00 -16.79 -13.34
CA GLY A 102 -14.16 -17.30 -12.26
C GLY A 102 -13.30 -16.19 -11.68
N PHE A 103 -13.34 -16.03 -10.37
CA PHE A 103 -12.49 -15.10 -9.60
C PHE A 103 -11.48 -15.87 -8.78
N ALA A 104 -10.21 -15.51 -8.88
CA ALA A 104 -9.15 -15.98 -7.99
C ALA A 104 -8.55 -14.77 -7.26
N GLY A 105 -8.38 -14.88 -5.93
CA GLY A 105 -7.75 -13.85 -5.13
C GLY A 105 -6.27 -14.16 -4.88
N VAL A 106 -5.40 -13.15 -4.95
CA VAL A 106 -3.97 -13.30 -4.65
C VAL A 106 -3.41 -12.08 -3.94
N THR A 107 -2.73 -12.30 -2.80
CA THR A 107 -2.10 -11.26 -1.99
C THR A 107 -0.58 -11.24 -2.16
N SER A 108 0.05 -10.14 -1.76
CA SER A 108 1.51 -10.00 -1.82
C SER A 108 2.21 -10.79 -0.71
N PRO A 109 3.23 -11.61 -1.02
CA PRO A 109 4.01 -12.35 -0.02
C PRO A 109 4.95 -11.45 0.82
N ILE A 110 5.03 -10.14 0.54
CA ILE A 110 5.86 -9.19 1.30
C ILE A 110 5.51 -9.14 2.80
N VAL A 111 4.31 -9.58 3.18
CA VAL A 111 3.86 -9.62 4.59
C VAL A 111 4.87 -10.34 5.48
N THR A 112 5.40 -11.49 5.04
CA THR A 112 6.42 -12.24 5.79
C THR A 112 7.86 -11.85 5.45
N GLN A 113 8.07 -11.05 4.41
CA GLN A 113 9.40 -10.66 3.94
C GLN A 113 9.87 -9.31 4.48
N THR A 114 8.96 -8.33 4.57
CA THR A 114 9.31 -6.93 4.87
C THR A 114 8.47 -6.29 5.96
N MET A 115 7.33 -6.90 6.35
CA MET A 115 6.46 -6.33 7.39
C MET A 115 6.76 -6.92 8.78
N PRO A 116 6.30 -6.28 9.87
CA PRO A 116 6.49 -6.78 11.22
C PRO A 116 6.00 -8.23 11.40
N ARG A 117 6.79 -9.06 12.09
CA ARG A 117 6.52 -10.49 12.26
C ARG A 117 5.10 -10.84 12.76
N PRO A 118 4.48 -10.07 13.68
CA PRO A 118 3.11 -10.39 14.14
C PRO A 118 2.06 -10.39 13.03
N MET A 119 2.30 -9.67 11.93
CA MET A 119 1.34 -9.54 10.82
C MET A 119 1.15 -10.85 10.04
N GLY A 120 2.18 -11.71 9.99
CA GLY A 120 2.11 -13.00 9.30
C GLY A 120 2.28 -14.20 10.24
N LEU A 121 2.08 -14.03 11.55
CA LEU A 121 2.32 -15.09 12.53
C LEU A 121 1.41 -16.30 12.30
N GLY A 122 2.00 -17.49 12.21
CA GLY A 122 1.29 -18.74 11.98
C GLY A 122 0.82 -18.96 10.53
N LEU A 123 1.19 -18.08 9.62
CA LEU A 123 0.83 -18.15 8.21
C LEU A 123 2.05 -18.37 7.30
N ARG A 124 1.81 -19.05 6.18
CA ARG A 124 2.74 -19.20 5.07
C ARG A 124 2.15 -18.52 3.83
N PHE A 125 2.91 -17.59 3.26
CA PHE A 125 2.59 -16.89 2.01
C PHE A 125 3.34 -17.58 0.87
N ILE A 126 2.58 -18.14 -0.07
CA ILE A 126 3.09 -18.82 -1.26
C ILE A 126 3.28 -17.78 -2.35
N GLU A 127 4.33 -17.93 -3.16
CA GLU A 127 4.51 -17.05 -4.31
C GLU A 127 3.33 -17.20 -5.29
N PRO A 128 2.78 -16.09 -5.80
CA PRO A 128 1.61 -16.11 -6.69
C PRO A 128 1.78 -16.98 -7.92
N ILE A 129 3.00 -17.04 -8.46
CA ILE A 129 3.34 -17.87 -9.62
C ILE A 129 3.17 -19.38 -9.36
N ASP A 130 3.35 -19.80 -8.11
CA ASP A 130 3.22 -21.20 -7.72
C ASP A 130 1.77 -21.56 -7.33
N ALA A 131 1.00 -20.58 -6.83
CA ALA A 131 -0.37 -20.80 -6.37
C ALA A 131 -1.42 -20.74 -7.49
N LEU A 132 -1.31 -19.74 -8.41
CA LEU A 132 -2.32 -19.45 -9.42
C LEU A 132 -2.58 -20.58 -10.42
N PRO A 133 -1.57 -21.30 -10.96
CA PRO A 133 -1.83 -22.30 -11.99
C PRO A 133 -2.85 -23.37 -11.57
N LYS A 134 -2.77 -23.84 -10.33
CA LYS A 134 -3.70 -24.84 -9.77
C LYS A 134 -5.12 -24.29 -9.67
N VAL A 135 -5.27 -23.06 -9.22
CA VAL A 135 -6.58 -22.41 -9.06
C VAL A 135 -7.22 -22.10 -10.40
N ILE A 136 -6.42 -21.66 -11.39
CA ILE A 136 -6.90 -21.43 -12.76
C ILE A 136 -7.37 -22.74 -13.38
N PHE A 137 -6.63 -23.84 -13.20
CA PHE A 137 -7.05 -25.16 -13.64
C PHE A 137 -8.39 -25.56 -13.03
N GLN A 138 -8.55 -25.42 -11.71
CA GLN A 138 -9.79 -25.70 -11.00
C GLN A 138 -10.95 -24.86 -11.55
N LEU A 139 -10.76 -23.56 -11.72
CA LEU A 139 -11.79 -22.66 -12.27
C LEU A 139 -12.23 -23.09 -13.67
N ARG A 140 -11.27 -23.38 -14.57
CA ARG A 140 -11.57 -23.75 -15.96
C ARG A 140 -12.21 -25.11 -16.11
N HIS A 141 -11.65 -26.13 -15.47
CA HIS A 141 -11.97 -27.54 -15.76
C HIS A 141 -12.93 -28.17 -14.76
N GLU A 142 -12.92 -27.74 -13.50
CA GLU A 142 -13.80 -28.31 -12.48
C GLU A 142 -15.04 -27.43 -12.27
N MET A 143 -14.86 -26.09 -12.32
CA MET A 143 -15.94 -25.13 -12.06
C MET A 143 -16.54 -24.53 -13.35
N ASN A 144 -16.02 -24.89 -14.54
CA ASN A 144 -16.50 -24.46 -15.85
C ASN A 144 -16.57 -22.93 -16.01
N ALA A 145 -15.57 -22.20 -15.56
CA ALA A 145 -15.48 -20.77 -15.76
C ALA A 145 -15.11 -20.43 -17.21
N GLU A 146 -15.87 -19.55 -17.84
CA GLU A 146 -15.65 -19.08 -19.21
C GLU A 146 -14.68 -17.90 -19.27
N LEU A 147 -14.62 -17.09 -18.21
CA LEU A 147 -13.72 -15.95 -18.07
C LEU A 147 -13.02 -16.08 -16.71
N ILE A 148 -11.71 -15.82 -16.66
CA ILE A 148 -10.96 -15.81 -15.39
C ILE A 148 -10.44 -14.41 -15.09
N VAL A 149 -10.85 -13.91 -13.92
CA VAL A 149 -10.42 -12.62 -13.35
C VAL A 149 -9.59 -12.91 -12.10
N VAL A 150 -8.32 -12.51 -12.13
CA VAL A 150 -7.45 -12.50 -10.95
C VAL A 150 -7.59 -11.15 -10.26
N VAL A 151 -8.08 -11.14 -9.01
CA VAL A 151 -8.12 -9.97 -8.14
C VAL A 151 -6.84 -9.99 -7.32
N SER A 152 -5.96 -9.02 -7.57
CA SER A 152 -4.56 -9.11 -7.15
C SER A 152 -4.10 -7.91 -6.33
N HIS A 153 -3.40 -8.20 -5.24
CA HIS A 153 -2.68 -7.20 -4.45
C HIS A 153 -1.15 -7.45 -4.46
N VAL A 154 -0.61 -7.81 -5.62
CA VAL A 154 0.83 -8.17 -5.74
C VAL A 154 1.66 -6.99 -6.23
N GLY A 155 1.10 -6.20 -7.12
CA GLY A 155 1.74 -5.01 -7.69
C GLY A 155 2.04 -5.13 -9.18
N PHE A 156 1.94 -3.99 -9.87
CA PHE A 156 1.92 -3.88 -11.32
C PHE A 156 3.06 -4.63 -12.04
N SER A 157 4.31 -4.40 -11.64
CA SER A 157 5.46 -5.02 -12.31
C SER A 157 5.46 -6.55 -12.19
N GLN A 158 5.09 -7.06 -11.01
CA GLN A 158 5.00 -8.49 -10.74
C GLN A 158 3.83 -9.12 -11.49
N GLU A 159 2.70 -8.44 -11.55
CA GLU A 159 1.49 -8.90 -12.25
C GLU A 159 1.67 -8.92 -13.77
N VAL A 160 2.44 -7.98 -14.35
CA VAL A 160 2.87 -8.04 -15.75
C VAL A 160 3.72 -9.30 -16.00
N LYS A 161 4.58 -9.67 -15.06
CA LYS A 161 5.36 -10.91 -15.16
C LYS A 161 4.48 -12.15 -14.98
N LEU A 162 3.57 -12.15 -14.00
CA LEU A 162 2.59 -13.23 -13.82
C LEU A 162 1.75 -13.46 -15.08
N ALA A 163 1.26 -12.40 -15.73
CA ALA A 163 0.47 -12.50 -16.95
C ALA A 163 1.26 -13.08 -18.15
N LYS A 164 2.60 -13.03 -18.10
CA LYS A 164 3.46 -13.67 -19.13
C LYS A 164 3.73 -15.14 -18.84
N GLU A 165 3.81 -15.52 -17.57
CA GLU A 165 4.30 -16.83 -17.12
C GLU A 165 3.16 -17.76 -16.70
N VAL A 166 1.98 -17.23 -16.35
CA VAL A 166 0.80 -18.01 -15.94
C VAL A 166 -0.26 -17.97 -17.03
N GLU A 167 -0.54 -19.10 -17.64
CA GLU A 167 -1.55 -19.23 -18.68
C GLU A 167 -2.97 -19.25 -18.13
N GLY A 168 -3.94 -18.85 -18.96
CA GLY A 168 -5.37 -18.98 -18.68
C GLY A 168 -5.99 -17.81 -17.91
N ILE A 169 -5.25 -16.75 -17.63
CA ILE A 169 -5.77 -15.50 -17.04
C ILE A 169 -6.29 -14.60 -18.16
N ASP A 170 -7.55 -14.15 -18.07
CA ASP A 170 -8.14 -13.21 -19.03
C ASP A 170 -8.01 -11.76 -18.56
N VAL A 171 -8.20 -11.52 -17.25
CA VAL A 171 -8.13 -10.19 -16.65
C VAL A 171 -7.36 -10.24 -15.32
N ILE A 172 -6.50 -9.24 -15.08
CA ILE A 172 -5.92 -8.95 -13.77
C ILE A 172 -6.42 -7.57 -13.32
N LEU A 173 -7.08 -7.56 -12.16
CA LEU A 173 -7.36 -6.33 -11.42
C LEU A 173 -6.23 -6.15 -10.41
N SER A 174 -5.40 -5.17 -10.68
CA SER A 174 -4.13 -4.91 -10.00
C SER A 174 -4.29 -3.89 -8.88
N ALA A 175 -3.47 -4.01 -7.81
CA ALA A 175 -3.38 -3.04 -6.73
C ALA A 175 -1.94 -2.90 -6.18
N HIS A 176 -1.76 -2.54 -4.92
CA HIS A 176 -0.53 -2.43 -4.17
C HIS A 176 0.43 -1.32 -4.63
N THR A 177 0.76 -1.22 -5.90
CA THR A 177 1.75 -0.23 -6.40
C THR A 177 1.16 1.14 -6.71
N HIS A 178 -0.16 1.32 -6.53
CA HIS A 178 -0.88 2.58 -6.69
C HIS A 178 -0.80 3.19 -8.10
N ASN A 179 -0.56 2.38 -9.12
CA ASN A 179 -0.50 2.86 -10.50
C ASN A 179 -1.88 3.35 -10.97
N ARG A 180 -1.90 4.47 -11.64
CA ARG A 180 -3.06 5.03 -12.30
C ARG A 180 -2.99 4.72 -13.79
N LEU A 181 -3.76 3.74 -14.24
CA LEU A 181 -3.77 3.31 -15.64
C LEU A 181 -5.01 3.87 -16.36
N GLU A 182 -4.80 4.82 -17.25
CA GLU A 182 -5.85 5.39 -18.10
C GLU A 182 -6.31 4.39 -19.18
N GLN A 183 -5.43 3.48 -19.58
CA GLN A 183 -5.68 2.43 -20.55
C GLN A 183 -5.28 1.07 -19.98
N PRO A 184 -5.99 -0.02 -20.30
CA PRO A 184 -5.57 -1.36 -19.92
C PRO A 184 -4.21 -1.70 -20.57
N VAL A 185 -3.36 -2.37 -19.78
CA VAL A 185 -2.14 -2.98 -20.33
C VAL A 185 -2.50 -4.38 -20.83
N ARG A 186 -2.18 -4.67 -22.09
CA ARG A 186 -2.40 -5.99 -22.69
C ARG A 186 -1.11 -6.80 -22.68
N ILE A 187 -1.13 -7.96 -22.04
CA ILE A 187 -0.04 -8.92 -22.01
C ILE A 187 -0.54 -10.22 -22.65
N GLY A 188 -0.15 -10.47 -23.89
CA GLY A 188 -0.74 -11.58 -24.67
C GLY A 188 -2.26 -11.43 -24.78
N LYS A 189 -3.03 -12.35 -24.20
CA LYS A 189 -4.50 -12.31 -24.12
C LYS A 189 -5.00 -11.60 -22.88
N THR A 190 -4.19 -11.47 -21.82
CA THR A 190 -4.57 -10.92 -20.53
C THR A 190 -4.68 -9.40 -20.59
N LEU A 191 -5.76 -8.86 -20.03
CA LEU A 191 -5.95 -7.43 -19.77
C LEU A 191 -5.62 -7.13 -18.31
N LEU A 192 -4.80 -6.11 -18.06
CA LEU A 192 -4.47 -5.64 -16.71
C LEU A 192 -4.91 -4.19 -16.56
N ILE A 193 -5.64 -3.88 -15.48
CA ILE A 193 -6.01 -2.53 -15.06
C ILE A 193 -5.61 -2.29 -13.61
N GLN A 194 -5.32 -1.04 -13.27
CA GLN A 194 -5.12 -0.59 -11.89
C GLN A 194 -5.68 0.82 -11.74
N SER A 195 -6.39 1.09 -10.65
CA SER A 195 -7.23 2.29 -10.48
C SER A 195 -6.69 3.28 -9.45
N GLY A 196 -5.37 3.40 -9.34
CA GLY A 196 -4.76 4.34 -8.38
C GLY A 196 -4.88 3.86 -6.94
N PHE A 197 -5.22 4.77 -6.02
CA PHE A 197 -5.28 4.49 -4.58
C PHE A 197 -6.22 5.46 -3.85
N GLY A 198 -6.48 5.17 -2.57
CA GLY A 198 -7.15 6.08 -1.64
C GLY A 198 -8.59 6.44 -2.01
N GLY A 199 -9.28 5.62 -2.80
CA GLY A 199 -10.63 5.90 -3.24
C GLY A 199 -10.74 7.06 -4.25
N SER A 200 -9.62 7.54 -4.81
CA SER A 200 -9.63 8.67 -5.76
C SER A 200 -10.16 8.31 -7.14
N PHE A 201 -10.14 7.03 -7.49
CA PHE A 201 -10.58 6.55 -8.81
C PHE A 201 -11.37 5.26 -8.69
N LEU A 202 -12.29 5.06 -9.64
CA LEU A 202 -12.99 3.80 -9.89
C LEU A 202 -12.66 3.33 -11.31
N GLY A 203 -12.07 2.13 -11.44
CA GLY A 203 -11.84 1.48 -12.72
C GLY A 203 -13.11 0.77 -13.19
N ARG A 204 -13.64 1.13 -14.35
CA ARG A 204 -14.74 0.44 -15.01
C ARG A 204 -14.22 -0.28 -16.25
N LEU A 205 -14.31 -1.62 -16.24
CA LEU A 205 -13.91 -2.47 -17.37
C LEU A 205 -15.15 -3.21 -17.89
N ASN A 206 -15.63 -2.82 -19.05
CA ASN A 206 -16.70 -3.52 -19.77
C ASN A 206 -16.10 -4.52 -20.74
N LEU A 207 -16.60 -5.74 -20.73
CA LEU A 207 -16.12 -6.85 -21.56
C LEU A 207 -17.26 -7.40 -22.41
N GLU A 208 -16.98 -7.70 -23.66
CA GLU A 208 -17.81 -8.55 -24.52
C GLU A 208 -17.12 -9.91 -24.64
N VAL A 209 -17.78 -10.95 -24.13
CA VAL A 209 -17.24 -12.32 -24.12
C VAL A 209 -18.02 -13.18 -25.10
N ARG A 210 -17.32 -13.94 -25.97
CA ARG A 210 -17.88 -14.93 -26.88
C ARG A 210 -16.98 -16.16 -26.87
N ASP A 211 -17.58 -17.31 -26.78
CA ASP A 211 -16.87 -18.61 -26.75
C ASP A 211 -15.69 -18.61 -25.75
N GLY A 212 -15.92 -18.06 -24.53
CA GLY A 212 -14.93 -17.97 -23.47
C GLY A 212 -13.75 -17.03 -23.76
N GLN A 213 -13.88 -16.12 -24.71
CA GLN A 213 -12.83 -15.15 -25.07
C GLN A 213 -13.33 -13.71 -25.00
N VAL A 214 -12.48 -12.81 -24.53
CA VAL A 214 -12.75 -11.38 -24.57
C VAL A 214 -12.58 -10.86 -26.00
N CYS A 215 -13.70 -10.61 -26.69
CA CYS A 215 -13.72 -10.10 -28.07
C CYS A 215 -13.54 -8.59 -28.12
N LYS A 216 -14.15 -7.87 -27.19
CA LYS A 216 -14.04 -6.41 -27.06
C LYS A 216 -13.93 -6.01 -25.60
N HIS A 217 -13.29 -4.90 -25.36
CA HIS A 217 -13.25 -4.27 -24.05
C HIS A 217 -13.34 -2.74 -24.18
N ARG A 218 -13.87 -2.13 -23.11
CA ARG A 218 -13.84 -0.69 -22.90
C ARG A 218 -13.47 -0.43 -21.46
N HIS A 219 -12.41 0.31 -21.26
CA HIS A 219 -11.96 0.75 -19.93
C HIS A 219 -12.26 2.23 -19.72
N GLN A 220 -12.53 2.58 -18.50
CA GLN A 220 -12.72 3.95 -18.06
C GLN A 220 -12.19 4.09 -16.64
N LEU A 221 -11.19 4.94 -16.44
CA LEU A 221 -10.74 5.34 -15.13
C LEU A 221 -11.54 6.58 -14.72
N ILE A 222 -12.46 6.40 -13.78
CA ILE A 222 -13.40 7.46 -13.35
C ILE A 222 -12.79 8.15 -12.13
N ALA A 223 -12.45 9.44 -12.25
CA ALA A 223 -12.06 10.24 -11.10
C ALA A 223 -13.28 10.45 -10.18
N LEU A 224 -13.09 10.21 -8.89
CA LEU A 224 -14.12 10.45 -7.89
C LEU A 224 -13.96 11.86 -7.33
N GLU A 225 -14.66 12.79 -7.95
CA GLU A 225 -14.63 14.23 -7.63
C GLU A 225 -15.77 14.62 -6.69
N GLU A 226 -15.61 15.73 -5.98
CA GLU A 226 -16.62 16.29 -5.06
C GLU A 226 -17.97 16.61 -5.74
N SER A 227 -17.95 16.79 -7.06
CA SER A 227 -19.16 16.98 -7.88
C SER A 227 -20.07 15.74 -7.94
N ILE A 228 -19.55 14.56 -7.58
CA ILE A 228 -20.33 13.33 -7.54
C ILE A 228 -21.06 13.26 -6.21
N ALA A 229 -22.40 13.36 -6.26
CA ALA A 229 -23.21 13.24 -5.07
C ALA A 229 -22.93 11.91 -4.33
N PRO A 230 -22.68 11.93 -3.01
CA PRO A 230 -22.51 10.71 -2.23
C PRO A 230 -23.79 9.89 -2.23
N ASP A 231 -23.65 8.58 -2.07
CA ASP A 231 -24.78 7.70 -1.76
C ASP A 231 -25.21 7.94 -0.33
N ALA A 232 -26.50 8.22 -0.11
CA ALA A 232 -27.04 8.65 1.18
C ALA A 232 -26.86 7.58 2.29
N GLU A 233 -26.96 6.29 1.95
CA GLU A 233 -26.77 5.22 2.92
C GLU A 233 -25.30 5.06 3.29
N VAL A 234 -24.39 5.10 2.31
CA VAL A 234 -22.94 5.05 2.56
C VAL A 234 -22.50 6.25 3.38
N GLU A 235 -22.97 7.46 3.05
CA GLU A 235 -22.65 8.68 3.80
C GLU A 235 -23.14 8.59 5.25
N ARG A 236 -24.36 8.10 5.49
CA ARG A 236 -24.90 7.86 6.83
C ARG A 236 -24.00 6.92 7.63
N VAL A 237 -23.63 5.78 7.05
CA VAL A 237 -22.76 4.80 7.71
C VAL A 237 -21.37 5.38 8.01
N VAL A 238 -20.76 6.10 7.07
CA VAL A 238 -19.46 6.77 7.28
C VAL A 238 -19.58 7.76 8.45
N ASN A 239 -20.63 8.58 8.48
CA ASN A 239 -20.85 9.55 9.55
C ASN A 239 -21.01 8.87 10.91
N GLU A 240 -21.77 7.78 10.99
CA GLU A 240 -21.93 6.99 12.22
C GLU A 240 -20.60 6.41 12.72
N GLN A 241 -19.82 5.81 11.81
CA GLN A 241 -18.53 5.21 12.18
C GLN A 241 -17.48 6.25 12.60
N LEU A 242 -17.51 7.44 12.02
CA LEU A 242 -16.58 8.52 12.34
C LEU A 242 -17.00 9.37 13.54
N ALA A 243 -18.29 9.40 13.90
CA ALA A 243 -18.83 10.28 14.94
C ALA A 243 -18.04 10.21 16.26
N PRO A 244 -17.64 9.03 16.80
CA PRO A 244 -16.89 8.96 18.07
C PRO A 244 -15.48 9.57 18.01
N TYR A 245 -14.92 9.71 16.81
CA TYR A 245 -13.53 10.10 16.58
C TYR A 245 -13.38 11.49 15.97
N ARG A 246 -14.46 12.07 15.42
CA ARG A 246 -14.44 13.30 14.64
C ARG A 246 -13.79 14.48 15.37
N ALA A 247 -14.20 14.72 16.61
CA ALA A 247 -13.65 15.82 17.41
C ALA A 247 -12.14 15.66 17.62
N ARG A 248 -11.68 14.43 17.93
CA ARG A 248 -10.27 14.14 18.13
C ARG A 248 -9.47 14.22 16.82
N LEU A 249 -10.00 13.68 15.73
CA LEU A 249 -9.34 13.74 14.41
C LEU A 249 -9.24 15.17 13.88
N GLY A 250 -10.25 16.01 14.19
CA GLY A 250 -10.27 17.44 13.79
C GLY A 250 -9.47 18.38 14.69
N GLU A 251 -8.75 17.87 15.72
CA GLU A 251 -7.87 18.69 16.55
C GLU A 251 -6.76 19.31 15.69
N VAL A 252 -6.70 20.63 15.60
CA VAL A 252 -5.62 21.35 14.89
C VAL A 252 -4.35 21.25 15.72
N VAL A 253 -3.28 20.72 15.11
CA VAL A 253 -2.00 20.46 15.76
C VAL A 253 -0.86 21.34 15.23
N GLY A 254 -1.11 22.11 14.17
CA GLY A 254 -0.18 23.05 13.59
C GLY A 254 -0.63 23.57 12.23
N GLN A 255 0.29 24.13 11.47
CA GLN A 255 0.04 24.66 10.12
C GLN A 255 1.18 24.31 9.17
N THR A 256 0.86 24.18 7.88
CA THR A 256 1.84 24.07 6.81
C THR A 256 1.70 25.20 5.80
N ALA A 257 2.83 25.75 5.35
CA ALA A 257 2.90 26.77 4.31
C ALA A 257 3.05 26.16 2.89
N THR A 258 3.30 24.84 2.80
CA THR A 258 3.48 24.12 1.53
C THR A 258 2.57 22.88 1.51
N ALA A 259 2.21 22.42 0.32
CA ALA A 259 1.48 21.16 0.19
C ALA A 259 2.35 19.97 0.64
N LEU A 260 1.78 19.10 1.46
CA LEU A 260 2.42 17.86 1.90
C LEU A 260 1.86 16.68 1.12
N ASN A 261 2.75 15.79 0.66
CA ASN A 261 2.40 14.65 -0.19
C ASN A 261 3.39 13.51 0.00
N HIS A 262 2.94 12.25 -0.07
CA HIS A 262 3.80 11.05 -0.09
C HIS A 262 4.13 10.53 -1.49
N MET A 263 3.34 10.91 -2.51
CA MET A 263 3.25 10.19 -3.78
C MET A 263 4.35 10.55 -4.79
N THR A 264 5.59 10.54 -4.34
CA THR A 264 6.80 10.66 -5.18
C THR A 264 7.80 9.57 -4.81
N VAL A 265 8.50 9.00 -5.81
CA VAL A 265 9.29 7.78 -5.63
C VAL A 265 10.56 8.02 -4.81
N LEU A 266 11.29 9.11 -5.08
CA LEU A 266 12.60 9.37 -4.47
C LEU A 266 12.49 10.14 -3.15
N GLU A 267 11.67 11.17 -3.10
CA GLU A 267 11.54 12.09 -1.97
C GLU A 267 10.12 12.64 -1.91
N ALA A 268 9.59 12.93 -0.74
CA ALA A 268 8.25 13.49 -0.58
C ALA A 268 8.17 14.45 0.61
N THR A 269 7.33 15.49 0.49
CA THR A 269 7.22 16.55 1.48
C THR A 269 6.68 16.06 2.83
N MET A 270 5.74 15.10 2.85
CA MET A 270 5.26 14.50 4.10
C MET A 270 6.37 13.72 4.83
N ASP A 271 7.19 13.00 4.07
CA ASP A 271 8.30 12.24 4.64
C ASP A 271 9.43 13.13 5.12
N ASN A 272 9.68 14.27 4.43
CA ASN A 272 10.63 15.27 4.90
C ASN A 272 10.18 15.81 6.26
N LEU A 273 8.91 16.20 6.39
CA LEU A 273 8.34 16.64 7.67
C LEU A 273 8.51 15.57 8.76
N LEU A 274 8.25 14.30 8.44
CA LEU A 274 8.34 13.19 9.38
C LEU A 274 9.78 12.95 9.85
N THR A 275 10.73 12.89 8.91
CA THR A 275 12.14 12.64 9.25
C THR A 275 12.81 13.85 9.91
N ASP A 276 12.41 15.06 9.58
CA ASP A 276 12.86 16.28 10.27
C ASP A 276 12.35 16.32 11.72
N ALA A 277 11.10 15.87 11.97
CA ALA A 277 10.58 15.73 13.33
C ALA A 277 11.36 14.69 14.16
N TYR A 278 11.88 13.63 13.54
CA TYR A 278 12.73 12.66 14.22
C TYR A 278 14.10 13.25 14.59
N LEU A 279 14.71 14.04 13.68
CA LEU A 279 15.97 14.74 13.97
C LEU A 279 15.81 15.76 15.11
N ASP A 280 14.75 16.56 15.04
CA ASP A 280 14.46 17.58 16.05
C ASP A 280 14.20 16.97 17.45
N LEU A 281 13.51 15.82 17.50
CA LEU A 281 13.27 15.10 18.76
C LEU A 281 14.54 14.50 19.36
N THR A 282 15.45 13.98 18.53
CA THR A 282 16.53 13.11 19.00
C THR A 282 17.92 13.74 18.97
N GLY A 283 18.11 14.81 18.16
CA GLY A 283 19.43 15.37 17.85
C GLY A 283 20.34 14.38 17.12
N ALA A 284 19.78 13.40 16.40
CA ALA A 284 20.54 12.47 15.58
C ALA A 284 21.11 13.18 14.34
N GLU A 285 22.13 12.58 13.70
CA GLU A 285 22.75 13.13 12.49
C GLU A 285 21.96 12.75 11.23
N VAL A 286 21.27 11.61 11.25
CA VAL A 286 20.50 11.07 10.14
C VAL A 286 19.17 10.53 10.67
N ALA A 287 18.09 10.75 9.95
CA ALA A 287 16.82 10.10 10.19
C ALA A 287 16.39 9.24 9.00
N PHE A 288 15.78 8.10 9.28
CA PHE A 288 15.21 7.19 8.27
C PHE A 288 13.71 7.00 8.48
N SER A 289 12.96 6.91 7.37
CA SER A 289 11.61 6.40 7.31
C SER A 289 11.47 5.41 6.17
N HIS A 290 10.49 4.53 6.27
CA HIS A 290 10.25 3.48 5.26
C HIS A 290 9.79 4.02 3.90
N GLY A 291 9.26 5.25 3.82
CA GLY A 291 8.63 5.76 2.59
C GLY A 291 7.18 5.29 2.50
N TRP A 292 6.36 5.76 3.40
CA TRP A 292 4.93 5.49 3.46
C TRP A 292 4.19 5.98 2.22
N ARG A 293 3.12 5.28 1.82
CA ARG A 293 2.31 5.60 0.65
C ARG A 293 0.83 5.77 1.02
N TYR A 294 0.59 6.39 2.15
CA TYR A 294 -0.73 6.66 2.68
C TYR A 294 -1.21 8.08 2.43
N GLY A 295 -2.49 8.28 2.72
CA GLY A 295 -3.11 9.57 2.89
C GLY A 295 -3.32 10.36 1.62
N SER A 296 -4.20 11.33 1.74
CA SER A 296 -4.42 12.36 0.73
C SER A 296 -3.41 13.49 0.91
N PRO A 297 -3.11 14.28 -0.13
CA PRO A 297 -2.31 15.50 0.03
C PRO A 297 -2.93 16.45 1.07
N ILE A 298 -2.08 17.01 1.94
CA ILE A 298 -2.46 18.05 2.90
C ILE A 298 -2.14 19.40 2.25
N LEU A 299 -3.16 20.22 2.05
CA LEU A 299 -3.00 21.54 1.43
C LEU A 299 -2.40 22.55 2.42
N PRO A 300 -1.80 23.68 1.95
CA PRO A 300 -1.38 24.75 2.83
C PRO A 300 -2.51 25.24 3.72
N GLY A 301 -2.24 25.39 5.01
CA GLY A 301 -3.23 25.75 6.01
C GLY A 301 -3.07 24.95 7.31
N GLU A 302 -4.18 24.71 7.99
CA GLU A 302 -4.21 23.93 9.23
C GLU A 302 -3.86 22.47 8.97
N VAL A 303 -3.13 21.88 9.91
CA VAL A 303 -2.82 20.45 9.97
C VAL A 303 -3.52 19.87 11.19
N THR A 304 -4.31 18.83 10.99
CA THR A 304 -5.09 18.17 12.03
C THR A 304 -4.43 16.90 12.55
N LEU A 305 -4.89 16.40 13.68
CA LEU A 305 -4.48 15.08 14.18
C LEU A 305 -4.85 13.97 13.19
N GLY A 306 -5.98 14.10 12.48
CA GLY A 306 -6.37 13.17 11.41
C GLY A 306 -5.34 13.11 10.29
N ASP A 307 -4.75 14.24 9.91
CA ASP A 307 -3.69 14.32 8.92
C ASP A 307 -2.41 13.60 9.39
N LEU A 308 -2.04 13.74 10.66
CA LEU A 308 -0.88 13.01 11.20
C LEU A 308 -1.06 11.49 11.13
N TRP A 309 -2.29 10.99 11.37
CA TRP A 309 -2.61 9.57 11.21
C TRP A 309 -2.56 9.11 9.76
N GLN A 310 -2.71 10.00 8.80
CA GLN A 310 -2.48 9.70 7.38
C GLN A 310 -0.99 9.74 7.00
N ILE A 311 -0.19 10.57 7.68
CA ILE A 311 1.26 10.61 7.46
C ILE A 311 1.92 9.32 7.94
N ILE A 312 1.59 8.85 9.16
CA ILE A 312 2.16 7.63 9.73
C ILE A 312 1.10 6.82 10.52
N PRO A 313 0.28 6.02 9.80
CA PRO A 313 -0.86 5.34 10.43
C PRO A 313 -0.49 4.24 11.42
N THR A 314 0.74 3.70 11.38
CA THR A 314 1.21 2.69 12.35
C THR A 314 1.67 3.30 13.67
N ASN A 315 1.97 4.60 13.69
CA ASN A 315 2.42 5.37 14.84
C ASN A 315 3.44 4.64 15.73
N PRO A 316 4.57 4.16 15.18
CA PRO A 316 5.58 3.45 15.95
C PRO A 316 6.36 4.41 16.88
N GLU A 317 7.01 3.83 17.88
CA GLU A 317 7.92 4.59 18.73
C GLU A 317 9.16 5.05 17.95
N VAL A 318 9.57 6.30 18.16
CA VAL A 318 10.83 6.82 17.63
C VAL A 318 11.98 6.28 18.48
N VAL A 319 12.99 5.75 17.79
CA VAL A 319 14.17 5.16 18.42
C VAL A 319 15.45 5.73 17.86
N THR A 320 16.55 5.59 18.58
CA THR A 320 17.90 5.92 18.09
C THR A 320 18.82 4.71 18.16
N PHE A 321 19.76 4.65 17.25
CA PHE A 321 20.81 3.63 17.18
C PHE A 321 22.03 4.18 16.44
N GLU A 322 23.11 3.41 16.37
CA GLU A 322 24.31 3.83 15.67
C GLU A 322 24.59 2.91 14.48
N LEU A 323 24.94 3.48 13.33
CA LEU A 323 25.43 2.77 12.16
C LEU A 323 26.80 3.30 11.74
N SER A 324 27.68 2.43 11.24
CA SER A 324 28.86 2.90 10.50
C SER A 324 28.45 3.44 9.16
N GLY A 325 29.27 4.31 8.55
CA GLY A 325 29.02 4.77 7.19
C GLY A 325 28.89 3.63 6.18
N ALA A 326 29.67 2.57 6.32
CA ALA A 326 29.53 1.37 5.49
C ALA A 326 28.14 0.72 5.64
N GLN A 327 27.58 0.67 6.83
CA GLN A 327 26.22 0.14 7.08
C GLN A 327 25.13 1.07 6.51
N ILE A 328 25.34 2.37 6.56
CA ILE A 328 24.43 3.35 5.92
C ILE A 328 24.41 3.17 4.41
N LEU A 329 25.59 3.11 3.77
CA LEU A 329 25.72 2.86 2.32
C LEU A 329 25.05 1.55 1.92
N GLN A 330 25.34 0.48 2.64
CA GLN A 330 24.74 -0.84 2.39
C GLN A 330 23.21 -0.81 2.48
N ARG A 331 22.66 -0.06 3.44
CA ARG A 331 21.20 0.09 3.64
C ARG A 331 20.56 0.84 2.47
N VAL A 332 21.17 1.93 2.00
CA VAL A 332 20.71 2.68 0.84
C VAL A 332 20.73 1.82 -0.42
N GLU A 333 21.83 1.13 -0.68
CA GLU A 333 21.98 0.21 -1.84
C GLU A 333 20.93 -0.93 -1.79
N ALA A 334 20.72 -1.55 -0.63
CA ALA A 334 19.74 -2.62 -0.46
C ALA A 334 18.30 -2.13 -0.70
N ASN A 335 17.98 -0.90 -0.28
CA ASN A 335 16.67 -0.31 -0.53
C ASN A 335 16.47 0.03 -2.02
N LEU A 336 17.48 0.62 -2.68
CA LEU A 336 17.44 0.88 -4.12
C LEU A 336 17.25 -0.43 -4.92
N GLU A 337 17.90 -1.53 -4.50
CA GLU A 337 17.66 -2.85 -5.11
C GLU A 337 16.23 -3.32 -4.90
N SER A 338 15.68 -3.17 -3.69
CA SER A 338 14.30 -3.54 -3.37
C SER A 338 13.25 -2.81 -4.22
N VAL A 339 13.56 -1.57 -4.64
CA VAL A 339 12.65 -0.73 -5.45
C VAL A 339 12.90 -0.92 -6.95
N TYR A 340 14.15 -1.03 -7.39
CA TYR A 340 14.55 -0.99 -8.80
C TYR A 340 15.21 -2.28 -9.30
N ALA A 341 14.96 -3.43 -8.67
CA ALA A 341 15.44 -4.70 -9.19
C ALA A 341 14.97 -4.93 -10.64
N PRO A 342 15.84 -5.37 -11.56
CA PRO A 342 15.45 -5.67 -12.93
C PRO A 342 14.41 -6.79 -13.03
N ASP A 343 14.50 -7.79 -12.15
CA ASP A 343 13.48 -8.83 -12.01
C ASP A 343 12.32 -8.33 -11.13
N ALA A 344 11.12 -8.29 -11.70
CA ALA A 344 9.92 -7.82 -11.01
C ALA A 344 9.62 -8.60 -9.72
N PHE A 345 9.91 -9.90 -9.65
CA PHE A 345 9.71 -10.71 -8.44
C PHE A 345 10.71 -10.41 -7.32
N GLN A 346 11.80 -9.70 -7.61
CA GLN A 346 12.72 -9.18 -6.61
C GLN A 346 12.35 -7.77 -6.11
N GLN A 347 11.42 -7.09 -6.77
CA GLN A 347 10.88 -5.82 -6.31
C GLN A 347 9.92 -6.09 -5.16
N LYS A 348 10.29 -5.60 -3.96
CA LYS A 348 9.47 -5.79 -2.75
C LYS A 348 8.46 -4.65 -2.51
N GLY A 349 8.24 -3.82 -3.53
CA GLY A 349 7.36 -2.67 -3.47
C GLY A 349 7.93 -1.51 -2.66
N GLY A 350 7.11 -0.50 -2.45
CA GLY A 350 7.50 0.69 -1.72
C GLY A 350 8.12 1.78 -2.59
N PHE A 351 8.50 2.85 -1.93
CA PHE A 351 9.31 3.93 -2.48
C PHE A 351 10.74 3.84 -1.94
N VAL A 352 11.63 4.66 -2.47
CA VAL A 352 12.97 4.81 -1.89
C VAL A 352 12.82 5.26 -0.44
N MET A 353 13.67 4.71 0.44
CA MET A 353 13.69 5.10 1.85
C MET A 353 13.81 6.62 2.00
N ARG A 354 13.09 7.17 2.94
CA ARG A 354 13.09 8.61 3.22
C ARG A 354 14.16 8.94 4.24
N VAL A 355 14.79 10.08 4.04
CA VAL A 355 15.92 10.48 4.87
C VAL A 355 15.87 11.96 5.21
N SER A 356 16.46 12.32 6.35
CA SER A 356 16.91 13.69 6.66
C SER A 356 18.31 13.63 7.22
N GLY A 357 19.09 14.68 6.96
CA GLY A 357 20.52 14.75 7.33
C GLY A 357 21.46 14.01 6.38
N LEU A 358 20.94 13.36 5.33
CA LEU A 358 21.70 12.60 4.33
C LEU A 358 21.28 13.03 2.92
N ASN A 359 22.24 13.15 2.00
CA ASN A 359 21.98 13.33 0.57
C ASN A 359 22.72 12.27 -0.23
N ALA A 360 22.13 11.83 -1.36
CA ALA A 360 22.73 10.84 -2.23
C ALA A 360 22.49 11.16 -3.71
N VAL A 361 23.51 10.93 -4.54
CA VAL A 361 23.41 10.87 -6.00
C VAL A 361 23.41 9.41 -6.41
N VAL A 362 22.42 8.99 -7.19
CA VAL A 362 22.23 7.58 -7.53
C VAL A 362 22.03 7.35 -9.02
N TYR A 363 22.65 6.29 -9.56
CA TYR A 363 22.41 5.77 -10.90
C TYR A 363 21.49 4.55 -10.81
N LEU A 364 20.19 4.74 -11.06
CA LEU A 364 19.18 3.71 -10.84
C LEU A 364 19.38 2.45 -11.69
N ASN A 365 19.94 2.62 -12.90
CA ASN A 365 20.18 1.54 -13.84
C ASN A 365 21.49 0.78 -13.60
N ASN A 366 22.31 1.21 -12.63
CA ASN A 366 23.53 0.48 -12.29
C ASN A 366 23.22 -0.89 -11.67
N PRO A 367 24.13 -1.85 -11.79
CA PRO A 367 23.99 -3.13 -11.11
C PRO A 367 23.83 -3.00 -9.60
N LYS A 368 23.22 -4.01 -8.99
CA LYS A 368 23.07 -4.13 -7.55
C LYS A 368 24.35 -3.83 -6.79
N GLY A 369 24.27 -2.98 -5.77
CA GLY A 369 25.39 -2.60 -4.89
C GLY A 369 26.32 -1.55 -5.47
N THR A 370 25.97 -0.93 -6.61
CA THR A 370 26.78 0.11 -7.28
C THR A 370 25.91 1.27 -7.77
N ARG A 371 24.70 1.43 -7.20
CA ARG A 371 23.80 2.52 -7.59
C ARG A 371 24.11 3.84 -6.93
N VAL A 372 24.73 3.85 -5.75
CA VAL A 372 25.10 5.07 -5.04
C VAL A 372 26.45 5.57 -5.58
N GLU A 373 26.42 6.69 -6.27
CA GLU A 373 27.62 7.38 -6.77
C GLU A 373 28.26 8.25 -5.71
N HIS A 374 27.43 9.00 -4.99
CA HIS A 374 27.89 9.90 -3.93
C HIS A 374 26.89 9.87 -2.78
N LEU A 375 27.42 9.94 -1.55
CA LEU A 375 26.61 10.07 -0.34
C LEU A 375 27.33 11.00 0.63
N ASP A 376 26.61 12.01 1.14
CA ASP A 376 27.09 12.91 2.17
C ASP A 376 26.14 12.94 3.38
N ILE A 377 26.66 13.30 4.54
CA ILE A 377 25.91 13.56 5.76
C ILE A 377 26.27 14.96 6.24
N ALA A 378 25.27 15.82 6.36
CA ALA A 378 25.41 17.23 6.73
C ALA A 378 26.44 17.96 5.84
N GLY A 379 26.46 17.68 4.53
CA GLY A 379 27.37 18.29 3.55
C GLY A 379 28.80 17.79 3.60
N THR A 380 29.08 16.72 4.37
CA THR A 380 30.40 16.08 4.42
C THR A 380 30.34 14.68 3.83
N ALA A 381 31.25 14.34 2.92
CA ALA A 381 31.31 13.03 2.30
C ALA A 381 31.32 11.91 3.37
N LEU A 382 30.57 10.84 3.10
CA LEU A 382 30.41 9.71 4.03
C LEU A 382 31.75 9.08 4.36
N ASP A 383 32.12 9.07 5.65
CA ASP A 383 33.23 8.26 6.15
C ASP A 383 32.71 6.85 6.52
N LEU A 384 33.14 5.85 5.76
CA LEU A 384 32.70 4.47 5.92
C LEU A 384 32.99 3.87 7.31
N LYS A 385 34.00 4.37 8.02
CA LYS A 385 34.42 3.86 9.34
C LYS A 385 33.78 4.61 10.49
N ARG A 386 33.40 5.87 10.29
CA ARG A 386 32.75 6.69 11.31
C ARG A 386 31.39 6.09 11.70
N ARG A 387 31.06 6.19 12.97
CA ARG A 387 29.71 5.87 13.47
C ARG A 387 28.87 7.14 13.48
N TYR A 388 27.64 6.99 13.02
CA TYR A 388 26.65 8.07 12.93
C TYR A 388 25.46 7.69 13.80
N ARG A 389 24.96 8.65 14.57
CA ARG A 389 23.72 8.48 15.31
C ARG A 389 22.52 8.65 14.38
N VAL A 390 21.67 7.64 14.38
CA VAL A 390 20.51 7.53 13.48
C VAL A 390 19.24 7.54 14.30
N ALA A 391 18.20 8.22 13.81
CA ALA A 391 16.83 8.15 14.31
C ALA A 391 15.93 7.45 13.29
N ALA A 392 14.99 6.64 13.76
CA ALA A 392 13.99 5.99 12.94
C ALA A 392 12.76 5.59 13.75
N ALA A 393 11.69 5.16 13.07
CA ALA A 393 10.54 4.58 13.73
C ALA A 393 10.00 3.38 12.92
N GLY A 394 9.60 2.33 13.64
CA GLY A 394 9.09 1.09 13.08
C GLY A 394 10.16 0.06 12.68
N GLU A 395 9.78 -1.22 12.72
CA GLU A 395 10.70 -2.35 12.49
C GLU A 395 11.38 -2.32 11.12
N GLN A 396 10.66 -1.90 10.07
CA GLN A 396 11.20 -1.81 8.71
C GLN A 396 12.39 -0.84 8.62
N SER A 397 12.33 0.27 9.34
CA SER A 397 13.41 1.27 9.37
C SER A 397 14.54 0.92 10.32
N THR A 398 14.32 0.00 11.29
CA THR A 398 15.31 -0.42 12.29
C THR A 398 15.91 -1.79 12.02
N GLN A 399 15.48 -2.49 10.96
CA GLN A 399 15.93 -3.85 10.64
C GLN A 399 17.47 -3.95 10.60
N GLY A 400 18.01 -4.91 11.35
CA GLY A 400 19.46 -5.14 11.47
C GLY A 400 20.21 -4.12 12.32
N ALA A 401 19.54 -3.14 12.93
CA ALA A 401 20.16 -2.24 13.91
C ALA A 401 20.46 -2.98 15.23
N LYS A 402 21.58 -2.62 15.87
CA LYS A 402 21.96 -3.09 17.20
C LYS A 402 21.85 -1.93 18.19
N ASP A 403 21.71 -2.26 19.46
CA ASP A 403 21.68 -1.27 20.55
C ASP A 403 20.62 -0.16 20.32
N VAL A 404 19.43 -0.57 19.87
CA VAL A 404 18.29 0.33 19.63
C VAL A 404 17.83 0.90 20.97
N ARG A 405 17.77 2.24 21.06
CA ARG A 405 17.39 2.98 22.27
C ARG A 405 16.04 3.66 22.02
N PRO A 406 14.98 3.25 22.73
CA PRO A 406 13.68 3.89 22.64
C PRO A 406 13.73 5.32 23.22
N THR A 407 12.92 6.21 22.65
CA THR A 407 12.79 7.61 23.14
C THR A 407 11.60 7.78 24.10
N GLY A 408 10.69 6.80 24.19
CA GLY A 408 9.42 6.94 24.86
C GLY A 408 8.39 7.80 24.12
N VAL A 409 8.68 8.23 22.88
CA VAL A 409 7.83 9.13 22.10
C VAL A 409 7.39 8.45 20.81
N GLN A 410 6.08 8.44 20.57
CA GLN A 410 5.51 7.90 19.34
C GLN A 410 5.68 8.89 18.18
N ALA A 411 5.70 8.40 16.95
CA ALA A 411 5.94 9.20 15.74
C ALA A 411 4.94 10.37 15.57
N ILE A 412 3.66 10.15 15.86
CA ILE A 412 2.63 11.21 15.82
C ILE A 412 2.91 12.28 16.90
N ASP A 413 3.35 11.89 18.08
CA ASP A 413 3.70 12.85 19.12
C ASP A 413 4.97 13.63 18.80
N ALA A 414 5.92 13.00 18.09
CA ALA A 414 7.09 13.71 17.56
C ALA A 414 6.67 14.77 16.53
N LEU A 415 5.77 14.42 15.59
CA LEU A 415 5.20 15.36 14.62
C LEU A 415 4.44 16.51 15.31
N ARG A 416 3.59 16.22 16.31
CA ARG A 416 2.87 17.24 17.10
C ARG A 416 3.84 18.22 17.78
N LYS A 417 4.90 17.72 18.42
CA LYS A 417 5.91 18.55 19.05
C LYS A 417 6.65 19.43 18.04
N TYR A 418 6.98 18.86 16.88
CA TYR A 418 7.65 19.58 15.80
C TYR A 418 6.75 20.70 15.25
N LEU A 419 5.52 20.39 14.90
CA LEU A 419 4.53 21.37 14.43
C LEU A 419 4.29 22.47 15.47
N GLY A 420 4.16 22.13 16.76
CA GLY A 420 3.97 23.11 17.83
C GLY A 420 5.11 24.12 17.98
N ARG A 421 6.32 23.76 17.53
CA ARG A 421 7.51 24.65 17.59
C ARG A 421 7.80 25.39 16.30
N HIS A 422 7.44 24.78 15.15
CA HIS A 422 7.90 25.24 13.83
C HIS A 422 6.77 25.70 12.90
N SER A 423 5.49 25.72 13.35
CA SER A 423 4.36 26.18 12.51
C SER A 423 4.44 27.67 12.18
N PRO A 424 4.12 28.05 10.94
CA PRO A 424 3.81 27.17 9.82
C PRO A 424 5.07 26.49 9.26
N VAL A 425 5.03 25.14 9.15
CA VAL A 425 6.16 24.39 8.58
C VAL A 425 6.23 24.59 7.08
N ARG A 426 7.44 24.53 6.56
CA ARG A 426 7.70 24.54 5.12
C ARG A 426 8.52 23.29 4.78
N ALA A 427 7.87 22.30 4.22
CA ALA A 427 8.52 21.13 3.65
C ALA A 427 8.51 21.28 2.13
N ASP A 428 9.67 21.36 1.52
CA ASP A 428 9.83 21.46 0.08
C ASP A 428 10.89 20.48 -0.44
N LEU A 429 11.05 20.40 -1.75
CA LEU A 429 12.01 19.54 -2.43
C LEU A 429 13.17 20.34 -3.04
N THR A 430 13.41 21.56 -2.51
CA THR A 430 14.42 22.50 -3.05
C THR A 430 15.85 21.96 -2.92
N HIS A 431 16.08 21.13 -1.91
CA HIS A 431 17.36 20.45 -1.66
C HIS A 431 17.14 18.94 -1.70
N ALA A 432 17.02 18.42 -2.94
CA ALA A 432 16.74 17.02 -3.16
C ALA A 432 17.74 16.12 -2.40
N LYS A 433 17.18 15.25 -1.53
CA LYS A 433 17.95 14.31 -0.70
C LYS A 433 18.42 13.10 -1.51
N PHE A 434 17.66 12.74 -2.57
CA PHE A 434 18.06 11.77 -3.57
C PHE A 434 17.98 12.39 -4.96
N VAL A 435 19.09 12.43 -5.67
CA VAL A 435 19.20 12.86 -7.07
C VAL A 435 19.48 11.63 -7.92
N ALA A 436 18.52 11.26 -8.79
CA ALA A 436 18.72 10.20 -9.78
C ALA A 436 19.36 10.79 -11.05
N VAL A 437 20.37 10.11 -11.56
CA VAL A 437 21.16 10.49 -12.76
C VAL A 437 21.06 9.38 -13.80
#